data_af1186f6f75bf4e1877c0754251d3c68
#
_entry.id   af1186f6f75bf4e1877c0754251d3c68
#
_cell.length_a   1.000
_cell.length_b   1.000
_cell.length_c   1.000
_cell.angle_alpha   90.00
_cell.angle_beta   90.00
_cell.angle_gamma   90.00
#
_symmetry.space_group_name_H-M   'P 1'
#
loop_
_entity.id
_entity.type
_entity.pdbx_description
1 polymer ?
#
loop_
_entity_poly.entity_id
_entity_poly.type
_entity_poly.pdbx_seq_one_letter_code
_entity_poly.pdbx_strand_id
1 'polypeptide(L)' 'MNNVKQFEVGKVYEGSYGSYKVIKRTKCFIELSNGKRCKIKEWGGKECIGFKRFVSYWGLMEKEEEWLFAK' A
#
# COMPACT_ATOMS: atom_id res chain seq x y z
N MET A 1 7.85 23.00 8.11
CA MET A 1 7.80 21.65 8.67
C MET A 1 6.85 20.79 7.86
N ASN A 2 7.31 19.67 7.38
CA ASN A 2 6.52 18.81 6.54
C ASN A 2 5.68 17.85 7.39
N ASN A 3 4.37 18.07 7.41
CA ASN A 3 3.45 17.17 8.09
C ASN A 3 2.99 16.08 7.11
N VAL A 4 3.93 15.23 6.73
CA VAL A 4 3.64 14.13 5.85
C VAL A 4 2.97 13.02 6.66
N LYS A 5 1.81 12.58 6.21
CA LYS A 5 1.13 11.42 6.80
C LYS A 5 1.94 10.18 6.50
N GLN A 6 2.24 9.41 7.53
CA GLN A 6 3.09 8.22 7.43
C GLN A 6 2.31 6.96 7.71
N PHE A 7 2.72 5.87 7.08
CA PHE A 7 2.17 4.55 7.40
C PHE A 7 2.64 4.13 8.78
N GLU A 8 1.72 3.61 9.57
CA GLU A 8 2.00 3.14 10.92
C GLU A 8 1.86 1.63 11.01
N VAL A 9 2.81 0.99 11.68
CA VAL A 9 2.78 -0.46 11.91
C VAL A 9 1.57 -0.80 12.78
N GLY A 10 0.85 -1.84 12.38
CA GLY A 10 -0.35 -2.29 13.07
C GLY A 10 -1.64 -1.64 12.58
N LYS A 11 -1.54 -0.65 11.71
CA LYS A 11 -2.70 0.04 11.17
C LYS A 11 -3.14 -0.57 9.85
N VAL A 12 -4.44 -0.55 9.59
CA VAL A 12 -5.01 -1.06 8.34
C VAL A 12 -5.30 0.11 7.40
N TYR A 13 -4.91 -0.05 6.15
CA TYR A 13 -5.15 0.94 5.10
C TYR A 13 -5.96 0.32 3.97
N GLU A 14 -6.90 1.07 3.46
CA GLU A 14 -7.77 0.61 2.38
C GLU A 14 -7.22 1.01 1.02
N GLY A 15 -7.18 0.04 0.11
CA GLY A 15 -6.83 0.26 -1.28
C GLY A 15 -8.03 0.11 -2.19
N SER A 16 -7.79 0.07 -3.49
CA SER A 16 -8.86 -0.05 -4.50
C SER A 16 -9.53 -1.42 -4.47
N TYR A 17 -8.81 -2.46 -4.09
CA TYR A 17 -9.29 -3.84 -4.15
C TYR A 17 -9.35 -4.53 -2.79
N GLY A 18 -8.94 -3.88 -1.74
CA GLY A 18 -8.97 -4.50 -0.42
C GLY A 18 -8.26 -3.67 0.63
N SER A 19 -8.24 -4.21 1.83
CA SER A 19 -7.59 -3.59 2.99
C SER A 19 -6.34 -4.36 3.35
N TYR A 20 -5.31 -3.65 3.80
CA TYR A 20 -4.02 -4.26 4.12
C TYR A 20 -3.49 -3.67 5.42
N LYS A 21 -2.98 -4.53 6.27
CA LYS A 21 -2.36 -4.12 7.52
C LYS A 21 -0.85 -3.98 7.32
N VAL A 22 -0.28 -2.91 7.82
CA VAL A 22 1.18 -2.71 7.80
C VAL A 22 1.75 -3.51 8.97
N ILE A 23 2.55 -4.52 8.68
CA ILE A 23 3.13 -5.39 9.71
C ILE A 23 4.57 -5.02 10.04
N LYS A 24 5.24 -4.31 9.14
CA LYS A 24 6.62 -3.90 9.34
C LYS A 24 6.90 -2.67 8.48
N ARG A 25 7.77 -1.80 8.96
CA ARG A 25 8.25 -0.70 8.13
C ARG A 25 9.69 -0.37 8.44
N THR A 26 10.39 0.12 7.42
CA THR A 26 11.67 0.76 7.55
C THR A 26 11.52 2.20 7.08
N LYS A 27 12.61 2.93 6.99
CA LYS A 27 12.58 4.31 6.52
C LYS A 27 12.01 4.45 5.10
N CYS A 28 12.27 3.46 4.24
CA CYS A 28 11.93 3.53 2.81
C CYS A 28 10.94 2.46 2.34
N PHE A 29 10.67 1.46 3.16
CA PHE A 29 9.84 0.32 2.76
C PHE A 29 8.83 -0.03 3.82
N ILE A 30 7.70 -0.57 3.38
CA ILE A 30 6.75 -1.21 4.28
C ILE A 30 6.45 -2.63 3.80
N GLU A 31 6.09 -3.47 4.75
CA GLU A 31 5.64 -4.83 4.45
C GLU A 31 4.19 -4.96 4.92
N LEU A 32 3.36 -5.49 4.04
CA LEU A 32 1.93 -5.64 4.29
C LEU A 32 1.59 -7.06 4.72
N SER A 33 0.41 -7.21 5.30
CA SER A 33 -0.07 -8.51 5.78
C SER A 33 -0.21 -9.57 4.69
N ASN A 34 -0.28 -9.16 3.43
CA ASN A 34 -0.32 -10.10 2.31
C ASN A 34 1.07 -10.56 1.85
N GLY A 35 2.12 -10.16 2.56
CA GLY A 35 3.50 -10.50 2.22
C GLY A 35 4.16 -9.57 1.22
N LYS A 36 3.47 -8.57 0.73
CA LYS A 36 4.03 -7.60 -0.21
C LYS A 36 4.93 -6.61 0.52
N ARG A 37 6.09 -6.38 -0.06
CA ARG A 37 7.04 -5.38 0.41
C ARG A 37 7.13 -4.28 -0.64
N CYS A 38 6.85 -3.06 -0.23
CA CYS A 38 6.72 -1.95 -1.17
C CYS A 38 7.57 -0.77 -0.75
N LYS A 39 8.16 -0.10 -1.75
CA LYS A 39 8.90 1.12 -1.52
C LYS A 39 7.92 2.27 -1.25
N ILE A 40 8.20 3.02 -0.21
CA ILE A 40 7.37 4.15 0.17
C ILE A 40 7.64 5.32 -0.76
N LYS A 41 6.58 5.93 -1.26
CA LYS A 41 6.62 7.16 -2.06
C LYS A 41 5.82 8.23 -1.34
N GLU A 42 5.96 9.47 -1.76
CA GLU A 42 5.20 10.58 -1.20
C GLU A 42 4.36 11.22 -2.30
N TRP A 43 3.12 11.49 -1.98
CA TRP A 43 2.20 12.16 -2.89
C TRP A 43 1.21 13.00 -2.11
N GLY A 44 1.16 14.29 -2.42
CA GLY A 44 0.18 15.20 -1.82
C GLY A 44 0.27 15.31 -0.30
N GLY A 45 1.47 15.24 0.27
CA GLY A 45 1.67 15.30 1.71
C GLY A 45 1.37 14.04 2.47
N LYS A 46 1.28 12.92 1.75
CA LYS A 46 1.04 11.58 2.33
C LYS A 46 2.04 10.60 1.78
N GLU A 47 2.40 9.63 2.60
CA GLU A 47 3.12 8.47 2.09
C GLU A 47 2.15 7.61 1.29
N CYS A 48 2.65 7.01 0.23
CA CYS A 48 1.87 6.08 -0.57
C CYS A 48 2.75 4.93 -1.05
N ILE A 49 2.10 3.83 -1.37
CA ILE A 49 2.75 2.69 -1.99
C ILE A 49 1.90 2.20 -3.16
N GLY A 50 2.55 1.58 -4.12
CA GLY A 50 1.86 0.95 -5.23
C GLY A 50 2.45 -0.43 -5.47
N PHE A 51 1.61 -1.38 -5.75
CA PHE A 51 2.04 -2.74 -6.11
C PHE A 51 1.05 -3.33 -7.11
N LYS A 52 1.51 -4.31 -7.84
CA LYS A 52 0.66 -4.99 -8.80
C LYS A 52 0.07 -6.23 -8.18
N ARG A 53 -1.20 -6.49 -8.50
CA ARG A 53 -1.89 -7.70 -8.08
C ARG A 53 -2.66 -8.29 -9.24
N PHE A 54 -2.96 -9.57 -9.17
CA PHE A 54 -3.81 -10.21 -10.16
C PHE A 54 -5.26 -10.13 -9.71
N VAL A 55 -6.11 -9.71 -10.62
CA VAL A 55 -7.56 -9.64 -10.40
C VAL A 55 -8.21 -10.53 -11.45
N SER A 56 -9.17 -11.35 -11.03
CA SER A 56 -9.87 -12.25 -11.93
C SER A 56 -11.17 -11.60 -12.38
N TYR A 57 -11.35 -11.49 -13.70
CA TYR A 57 -12.58 -10.98 -14.31
C TYR A 57 -13.09 -12.02 -15.30
N TRP A 58 -14.28 -12.52 -15.09
CA TRP A 58 -14.94 -13.45 -16.04
C TRP A 58 -14.04 -14.63 -16.44
N GLY A 59 -13.29 -15.16 -15.50
CA GLY A 59 -12.36 -16.25 -15.76
C GLY A 59 -11.02 -15.84 -16.35
N LEU A 60 -10.79 -14.55 -16.59
CA LEU A 60 -9.52 -14.01 -17.06
C LEU A 60 -8.78 -13.38 -15.89
N MET A 61 -7.45 -13.55 -15.89
CA MET A 61 -6.61 -12.92 -14.88
C MET A 61 -5.89 -11.73 -15.50
N GLU A 62 -6.08 -10.57 -14.90
CA GLU A 62 -5.41 -9.34 -15.32
C GLU A 62 -4.58 -8.76 -14.20
N LYS A 63 -3.50 -8.09 -14.55
CA LYS A 63 -2.65 -7.37 -13.62
C LYS A 63 -3.22 -5.98 -13.41
N GLU A 64 -3.57 -5.67 -12.18
CA GLU A 64 -4.04 -4.34 -11.81
C GLU A 64 -3.08 -3.73 -10.79
N GLU A 65 -2.99 -2.41 -10.81
CA GLU A 65 -2.18 -1.67 -9.85
C GLU A 65 -3.02 -1.30 -8.65
N GLU A 66 -2.50 -1.64 -7.47
CA GLU A 66 -3.14 -1.30 -6.19
C GLU A 66 -2.35 -0.18 -5.54
N TRP A 67 -3.02 0.88 -5.12
CA TRP A 67 -2.41 2.01 -4.44
C TRP A 67 -3.00 2.18 -3.05
N LEU A 68 -2.12 2.38 -2.08
CA LEU A 68 -2.51 2.68 -0.70
C LEU A 68 -1.94 4.02 -0.31
N PHE A 69 -2.72 4.80 0.41
CA PHE A 69 -2.31 6.10 0.92
C PHE A 69 -2.39 6.12 2.43
N ALA A 70 -1.38 6.69 3.07
CA ALA A 70 -1.40 6.93 4.51
C ALA A 70 -2.43 8.02 4.80
N LYS A 71 -3.31 7.77 5.74
CA LYS A 71 -4.38 8.71 6.12
C LYS A 71 -4.21 9.22 7.53
#